data_62ae40056fa01d4079c2cf1011360201
#
_entry.id   62ae40056fa01d4079c2cf1011360201
#
_cell.length_a   1.000
_cell.length_b   1.000
_cell.length_c   1.000
_cell.angle_alpha   90.00
_cell.angle_beta   90.00
_cell.angle_gamma   90.00
#
_symmetry.space_group_name_H-M   'P 1'
#
loop_
_entity.id
_entity.type
_entity.pdbx_description
1 polymer ?
#
loop_
_entity_poly.entity_id
_entity_poly.type
_entity_poly.pdbx_seq_one_letter_code
_entity_poly.pdbx_strand_id
1 'polypeptide(L)'
;MRRISKALILLAAAFLSSAVHSEACTNVLVTKGASTDGSNMISYAADSHQLYGELYYAPAGVWNEGDMRKINEWDTGKFLGYIPQPARTYQRVGNMNEYQLIIAETTYGGR
;
A
#
# COMPACT_ATOMS: atom_id res chain seq x y z
N MET A 1 52.90 9.06 -7.15
CA MET A 1 51.55 8.40 -7.26
C MET A 1 51.37 7.53 -6.02
N ARG A 2 50.40 7.89 -5.15
CA ARG A 2 50.11 7.15 -3.93
C ARG A 2 49.45 5.79 -4.30
N ARG A 3 50.08 4.68 -3.91
CA ARG A 3 49.49 3.35 -4.07
C ARG A 3 48.27 3.25 -3.12
N ILE A 4 47.07 3.31 -3.66
CA ILE A 4 45.86 3.05 -2.91
C ILE A 4 45.96 1.58 -2.48
N SER A 5 45.90 1.34 -1.18
CA SER A 5 45.98 -0.01 -0.62
C SER A 5 44.81 -0.85 -1.13
N LYS A 6 45.10 -2.06 -1.58
CA LYS A 6 44.07 -3.03 -2.00
C LYS A 6 42.99 -3.27 -0.91
N ALA A 7 43.37 -3.10 0.36
CA ALA A 7 42.48 -3.14 1.50
C ALA A 7 41.41 -2.01 1.48
N LEU A 8 41.81 -0.79 1.00
CA LEU A 8 40.89 0.33 0.90
C LEU A 8 39.85 0.12 -0.21
N ILE A 9 40.25 -0.49 -1.30
CA ILE A 9 39.36 -0.85 -2.41
C ILE A 9 38.38 -1.95 -1.99
N LEU A 10 38.86 -2.96 -1.27
CA LEU A 10 37.99 -4.03 -0.73
C LEU A 10 37.00 -3.49 0.32
N LEU A 11 37.43 -2.58 1.16
CA LEU A 11 36.56 -1.93 2.15
C LEU A 11 35.46 -1.08 1.47
N ALA A 12 35.86 -0.30 0.44
CA ALA A 12 34.88 0.46 -0.34
C ALA A 12 33.91 -0.43 -1.12
N ALA A 13 34.36 -1.54 -1.68
CA ALA A 13 33.51 -2.51 -2.36
C ALA A 13 32.55 -3.21 -1.38
N ALA A 14 32.99 -3.53 -0.17
CA ALA A 14 32.14 -4.10 0.88
C ALA A 14 31.08 -3.09 1.37
N PHE A 15 31.40 -1.80 1.44
CA PHE A 15 30.43 -0.74 1.77
C PHE A 15 29.40 -0.51 0.65
N LEU A 16 29.79 -0.63 -0.61
CA LEU A 16 28.88 -0.48 -1.75
C LEU A 16 27.95 -1.71 -1.92
N SER A 17 28.36 -2.88 -1.46
CA SER A 17 27.53 -4.10 -1.53
C SER A 17 26.51 -4.22 -0.40
N SER A 18 26.57 -3.39 0.62
CA SER A 18 25.60 -3.35 1.71
C SER A 18 24.45 -2.35 1.46
N ALA A 19 24.17 -1.98 0.21
CA ALA A 19 22.92 -1.33 -0.14
C ALA A 19 21.77 -2.30 0.17
N VAL A 20 21.28 -2.27 1.40
CA VAL A 20 20.08 -2.97 1.80
C VAL A 20 18.97 -2.41 0.92
N HIS A 21 18.47 -3.21 0.01
CA HIS A 21 17.26 -2.87 -0.72
C HIS A 21 16.14 -2.88 0.31
N SER A 22 15.78 -1.71 0.79
CA SER A 22 14.59 -1.53 1.60
C SER A 22 13.41 -1.51 0.62
N GLU A 23 12.73 -2.64 0.48
CA GLU A 23 11.40 -2.64 -0.13
C GLU A 23 10.47 -1.98 0.88
N ALA A 24 10.12 -0.75 0.63
CA ALA A 24 9.23 0.02 1.48
C ALA A 24 8.20 0.73 0.61
N CYS A 25 6.91 0.54 0.96
CA CYS A 25 5.83 1.27 0.33
C CYS A 25 5.95 2.77 0.64
N THR A 26 5.62 3.61 -0.32
CA THR A 26 5.65 5.06 -0.15
C THR A 26 4.23 5.61 0.02
N ASN A 27 4.00 6.33 1.10
CA ASN A 27 2.72 6.98 1.38
C ASN A 27 2.90 8.48 1.56
N VAL A 28 1.98 9.26 1.01
CA VAL A 28 1.89 10.70 1.24
C VAL A 28 0.50 11.01 1.79
N LEU A 29 0.45 11.64 2.96
CA LEU A 29 -0.78 12.14 3.57
C LEU A 29 -0.75 13.66 3.56
N VAL A 30 -1.77 14.26 2.96
CA VAL A 30 -1.99 15.70 2.99
C VAL A 30 -3.23 15.97 3.82
N THR A 31 -3.06 16.67 4.92
CA THR A 31 -4.18 17.03 5.80
C THR A 31 -4.84 18.32 5.36
N LYS A 32 -6.06 18.54 5.83
CA LYS A 32 -6.84 19.75 5.60
C LYS A 32 -6.06 21.07 5.78
N GLY A 33 -5.17 21.13 6.77
CA GLY A 33 -4.36 22.31 7.04
C GLY A 33 -3.17 22.51 6.10
N ALA A 34 -2.82 21.48 5.31
CA ALA A 34 -1.70 21.50 4.37
C ALA A 34 -2.14 21.61 2.91
N SER A 35 -3.44 21.48 2.62
CA SER A 35 -4.00 21.64 1.29
C SER A 35 -4.48 23.06 1.04
N THR A 36 -4.49 23.50 -0.21
CA THR A 36 -4.92 24.85 -0.60
C THR A 36 -6.44 25.04 -0.56
N ASP A 37 -7.20 23.95 -0.68
CA ASP A 37 -8.66 23.93 -0.75
C ASP A 37 -9.32 23.27 0.46
N GLY A 38 -8.53 22.88 1.47
CA GLY A 38 -9.01 22.19 2.67
C GLY A 38 -9.35 20.72 2.44
N SER A 39 -8.95 20.11 1.34
CA SER A 39 -9.12 18.68 1.10
C SER A 39 -8.10 17.83 1.88
N ASN A 40 -8.46 16.58 2.15
CA ASN A 40 -7.51 15.55 2.59
C ASN A 40 -7.16 14.66 1.41
N MET A 41 -5.88 14.35 1.27
CA MET A 41 -5.40 13.47 0.20
C MET A 41 -4.49 12.40 0.78
N ILE A 42 -4.61 11.18 0.24
CA ILE A 42 -3.70 10.08 0.56
C ILE A 42 -3.27 9.46 -0.76
N SER A 43 -1.97 9.27 -0.93
CA SER A 43 -1.43 8.40 -1.96
C SER A 43 -0.77 7.20 -1.33
N TYR A 44 -0.87 6.07 -2.01
CA TYR A 44 -0.19 4.83 -1.64
C TYR A 44 0.49 4.26 -2.89
N ALA A 45 1.77 3.98 -2.77
CA ALA A 45 2.53 3.28 -3.79
C ALA A 45 3.11 2.00 -3.17
N ALA A 46 2.67 0.85 -3.67
CA ALA A 46 3.32 -0.42 -3.39
C ALA A 46 4.53 -0.53 -4.31
N ASP A 47 5.73 -0.43 -3.74
CA ASP A 47 6.96 -0.53 -4.51
C ASP A 47 7.20 -2.01 -4.88
N SER A 48 6.62 -2.44 -5.99
CA SER A 48 6.69 -3.82 -6.48
C SER A 48 7.02 -3.85 -7.97
N HIS A 49 7.82 -4.84 -8.37
CA HIS A 49 8.12 -5.11 -9.78
C HIS A 49 7.07 -6.01 -10.47
N GLN A 50 6.13 -6.57 -9.72
CA GLN A 50 5.21 -7.59 -10.18
C GLN A 50 3.73 -7.21 -10.03
N LEU A 51 3.43 -6.21 -9.21
CA LEU A 51 2.07 -5.81 -8.89
C LEU A 51 1.72 -4.51 -9.63
N TYR A 52 0.56 -4.50 -10.27
CA TYR A 52 0.03 -3.33 -10.96
C TYR A 52 -1.12 -2.74 -10.15
N GLY A 53 -1.14 -1.41 -10.02
CA GLY A 53 -2.27 -0.72 -9.42
C GLY A 53 -3.46 -0.70 -10.37
N GLU A 54 -4.66 -0.94 -9.83
CA GLU A 54 -5.92 -0.81 -10.53
C GLU A 54 -6.83 0.17 -9.80
N LEU A 55 -7.66 0.89 -10.55
CA LEU A 55 -8.71 1.70 -9.97
C LEU A 55 -9.94 0.82 -9.72
N TYR A 56 -10.18 0.48 -8.46
CA TYR A 56 -11.34 -0.32 -8.07
C TYR A 56 -12.55 0.57 -7.84
N TYR A 57 -13.67 0.16 -8.43
CA TYR A 57 -14.98 0.70 -8.14
C TYR A 57 -15.86 -0.37 -7.52
N ALA A 58 -16.50 -0.06 -6.42
CA ALA A 58 -17.53 -0.90 -5.82
C ALA A 58 -18.79 -0.06 -5.54
N PRO A 59 -19.94 -0.45 -6.07
CA PRO A 59 -21.18 0.25 -5.78
C PRO A 59 -21.61 0.07 -4.32
N ALA A 60 -22.44 1.00 -3.84
CA ALA A 60 -23.16 0.82 -2.59
C ALA A 60 -24.09 -0.40 -2.70
N GLY A 61 -24.32 -1.08 -1.59
CA GLY A 61 -25.20 -2.26 -1.55
C GLY A 61 -25.97 -2.40 -0.25
N VAL A 62 -27.06 -3.14 -0.33
CA VAL A 62 -27.84 -3.60 0.82
C VAL A 62 -27.82 -5.12 0.81
N TRP A 63 -27.57 -5.72 1.95
CA TRP A 63 -27.32 -7.14 2.11
C TRP A 63 -28.25 -7.71 3.18
N ASN A 64 -28.59 -9.00 3.06
CA ASN A 64 -29.43 -9.67 4.05
C ASN A 64 -28.60 -10.12 5.25
N GLU A 65 -29.29 -10.35 6.35
CA GLU A 65 -28.70 -10.99 7.51
C GLU A 65 -28.18 -12.39 7.13
N GLY A 66 -26.93 -12.67 7.48
CA GLY A 66 -26.27 -13.94 7.17
C GLY A 66 -25.54 -13.97 5.83
N ASP A 67 -25.66 -12.93 5.00
CA ASP A 67 -24.85 -12.83 3.79
C ASP A 67 -23.37 -12.80 4.14
N MET A 68 -22.58 -13.52 3.35
CA MET A 68 -21.14 -13.65 3.56
C MET A 68 -20.37 -13.12 2.36
N ARG A 69 -19.34 -12.34 2.62
CA ARG A 69 -18.43 -11.87 1.61
C ARG A 69 -17.25 -12.82 1.46
N LYS A 70 -17.03 -13.29 0.25
CA LYS A 70 -15.83 -14.06 -0.09
C LYS A 70 -14.61 -13.16 -0.09
N ILE A 71 -13.54 -13.59 0.56
CA ILE A 71 -12.25 -12.91 0.60
C ILE A 71 -11.24 -13.77 -0.16
N ASN A 72 -10.59 -13.14 -1.10
CA ASN A 72 -9.46 -13.70 -1.82
C ASN A 72 -8.23 -12.80 -1.56
N GLU A 73 -7.07 -13.40 -1.60
CA GLU A 73 -5.80 -12.69 -1.71
C GLU A 73 -5.81 -11.89 -3.02
N TRP A 74 -5.46 -10.63 -2.96
CA TRP A 74 -5.70 -9.73 -4.09
C TRP A 74 -4.72 -9.94 -5.26
N ASP A 75 -3.49 -10.36 -4.99
CA ASP A 75 -2.44 -10.57 -5.98
C ASP A 75 -2.51 -11.94 -6.65
N THR A 76 -2.79 -13.00 -5.89
CA THR A 76 -2.85 -14.38 -6.40
C THR A 76 -4.27 -14.85 -6.69
N GLY A 77 -5.29 -14.17 -6.17
CA GLY A 77 -6.68 -14.61 -6.21
C GLY A 77 -7.00 -15.81 -5.31
N LYS A 78 -6.02 -16.27 -4.50
CA LYS A 78 -6.20 -17.41 -3.59
C LYS A 78 -7.32 -17.15 -2.60
N PHE A 79 -8.21 -18.12 -2.48
CA PHE A 79 -9.30 -18.03 -1.51
C PHE A 79 -8.78 -18.08 -0.07
N LEU A 80 -9.18 -17.09 0.74
CA LEU A 80 -8.79 -16.97 2.14
C LEU A 80 -9.91 -17.32 3.12
N GLY A 81 -11.17 -17.13 2.73
CA GLY A 81 -12.31 -17.41 3.59
C GLY A 81 -13.50 -16.53 3.31
N TYR A 82 -14.43 -16.49 4.25
CA TYR A 82 -15.61 -15.63 4.24
C TYR A 82 -15.63 -14.74 5.48
N ILE A 83 -16.14 -13.53 5.32
CA ILE A 83 -16.45 -12.63 6.44
C ILE A 83 -17.94 -12.26 6.39
N PRO A 84 -18.58 -11.94 7.54
CA PRO A 84 -19.94 -11.44 7.54
C PRO A 84 -20.06 -10.17 6.70
N GLN A 85 -21.09 -10.12 5.86
CA GLN A 85 -21.41 -8.93 5.08
C GLN A 85 -22.18 -7.96 5.97
N PRO A 86 -21.77 -6.68 6.10
CA PRO A 86 -22.58 -5.70 6.81
C PRO A 86 -23.89 -5.43 6.05
N ALA A 87 -24.96 -5.11 6.75
CA ALA A 87 -26.28 -4.88 6.14
C ALA A 87 -26.28 -3.79 5.06
N ARG A 88 -25.36 -2.85 5.14
CA ARG A 88 -25.17 -1.79 4.15
C ARG A 88 -23.69 -1.56 3.88
N THR A 89 -23.35 -1.41 2.61
CA THR A 89 -22.03 -0.97 2.19
C THR A 89 -22.12 0.31 1.39
N TYR A 90 -21.08 1.13 1.48
CA TYR A 90 -20.98 2.38 0.75
C TYR A 90 -20.31 2.17 -0.61
N GLN A 91 -20.65 3.05 -1.55
CA GLN A 91 -19.93 3.17 -2.80
C GLN A 91 -18.48 3.57 -2.50
N ARG A 92 -17.55 2.99 -3.23
CA ARG A 92 -16.13 3.34 -3.11
C ARG A 92 -15.42 3.35 -4.45
N VAL A 93 -14.47 4.26 -4.56
CA VAL A 93 -13.48 4.30 -5.65
C VAL A 93 -12.11 4.16 -5.00
N GLY A 94 -11.39 3.10 -5.37
CA GLY A 94 -10.15 2.78 -4.68
C GLY A 94 -10.39 2.64 -3.18
N ASN A 95 -9.69 3.42 -2.39
CA ASN A 95 -9.73 3.40 -0.93
C ASN A 95 -10.59 4.51 -0.30
N MET A 96 -11.37 5.24 -1.11
CA MET A 96 -12.23 6.33 -0.66
C MET A 96 -13.70 6.00 -0.88
N ASN A 97 -14.56 6.27 0.11
CA ASN A 97 -16.00 6.14 -0.02
C ASN A 97 -16.69 7.46 -0.42
N GLU A 98 -17.99 7.40 -0.69
CA GLU A 98 -18.81 8.55 -1.08
C GLU A 98 -18.92 9.67 -0.02
N TYR A 99 -18.56 9.35 1.22
CA TYR A 99 -18.48 10.33 2.31
C TYR A 99 -17.06 10.86 2.53
N GLN A 100 -16.16 10.61 1.56
CA GLN A 100 -14.76 11.10 1.59
C GLN A 100 -13.92 10.49 2.75
N LEU A 101 -14.37 9.35 3.30
CA LEU A 101 -13.53 8.58 4.21
C LEU A 101 -12.52 7.79 3.38
N ILE A 102 -11.24 7.97 3.67
CA ILE A 102 -10.13 7.28 3.04
C ILE A 102 -9.49 6.34 4.05
N ILE A 103 -9.30 5.07 3.67
CA ILE A 103 -8.58 4.08 4.46
C ILE A 103 -7.51 3.48 3.55
N ALA A 104 -6.27 3.66 3.91
CA ALA A 104 -5.12 3.12 3.17
C ALA A 104 -4.23 2.32 4.11
N GLU A 105 -3.34 1.57 3.53
CA GLU A 105 -2.38 0.73 4.25
C GLU A 105 -0.95 1.12 3.89
N THR A 106 -0.01 0.66 4.70
CA THR A 106 1.40 0.64 4.36
C THR A 106 2.01 -0.67 4.84
N THR A 107 2.93 -1.20 4.06
CA THR A 107 3.66 -2.41 4.44
C THR A 107 5.07 -2.03 4.86
N TYR A 108 5.49 -2.54 6.00
CA TYR A 108 6.86 -2.38 6.48
C TYR A 108 7.34 -3.69 7.12
N GLY A 109 8.65 -3.94 7.03
CA GLY A 109 9.26 -5.05 7.72
C GLY A 109 9.34 -4.77 9.24
N GLY A 110 8.76 -5.66 10.05
CA GLY A 110 8.92 -5.66 11.51
C GLY A 110 10.18 -6.42 11.93
N ARG A 111 10.62 -6.17 13.17
CA ARG A 111 11.67 -6.97 13.84
C ARG A 111 11.05 -8.08 14.66
#